data_6a98ea0259cfef3c8a915f5cdfb9cb1d
#
_entry.id   6a98ea0259cfef3c8a915f5cdfb9cb1d
#
_cell.length_a   1.000
_cell.length_b   1.000
_cell.length_c   1.000
_cell.angle_alpha   90.00
_cell.angle_beta   90.00
_cell.angle_gamma   90.00
#
_symmetry.space_group_name_H-M   'P 1'
#
loop_
_entity.id
_entity.type
_entity.pdbx_description
1 polymer ?
#
loop_
_entity_poly.entity_id
_entity_poly.type
_entity_poly.pdbx_seq_one_letter_code
_entity_poly.pdbx_strand_id
1 'polypeptide(L)'
;ALRASKQAQAYHDKMIAILKDKPNLKPVFITLTVKNGDDLLERFEHLDRSFQVLKDRRRDSRKKGRGFCEFSKIDGCVYSYEITNKGNGWHPHLHMVALVDDWIDREKLSNEWKAITGDSFIVDVRRLKPTKADLSLNVGEQSSNEGDYMEAFMEVFKYALKFSDMSFENIWLAHETLTKETTASDGSVKTRMIRLQGTIGSFRGVKVPEKLTDEPIED
;
A
#
# COMPACT_ATOMS: atom_id res chain seq x y z
N ALA A 1 -14.01 -7.85 -6.93
CA ALA A 1 -13.07 -7.97 -8.07
C ALA A 1 -13.09 -6.73 -8.95
N LEU A 2 -14.21 -6.32 -9.52
CA LEU A 2 -14.32 -5.21 -10.49
C LEU A 2 -13.81 -3.86 -9.96
N ARG A 3 -14.13 -3.49 -8.71
CA ARG A 3 -13.66 -2.24 -8.09
C ARG A 3 -12.15 -2.20 -7.91
N ALA A 4 -11.56 -3.30 -7.46
CA ALA A 4 -10.11 -3.42 -7.31
C ALA A 4 -9.38 -3.27 -8.67
N SER A 5 -9.92 -3.90 -9.72
CA SER A 5 -9.38 -3.79 -11.07
C SER A 5 -9.44 -2.34 -11.61
N LYS A 6 -10.57 -1.64 -11.43
CA LYS A 6 -10.69 -0.22 -11.82
C LYS A 6 -9.75 0.69 -11.03
N GLN A 7 -9.55 0.43 -9.74
CA GLN A 7 -8.57 1.15 -8.94
C GLN A 7 -7.14 0.87 -9.44
N ALA A 8 -6.79 -0.40 -9.64
CA ALA A 8 -5.48 -0.79 -10.15
C ALA A 8 -5.19 -0.08 -11.49
N GLN A 9 -6.13 -0.08 -12.42
CA GLN A 9 -5.99 0.58 -13.71
C GLN A 9 -5.78 2.09 -13.55
N ALA A 10 -6.59 2.78 -12.74
CA ALA A 10 -6.47 4.22 -12.56
C ALA A 10 -5.11 4.64 -11.96
N TYR A 11 -4.57 3.84 -11.04
CA TYR A 11 -3.25 4.10 -10.46
C TYR A 11 -2.11 3.68 -11.37
N HIS A 12 -2.28 2.63 -12.16
CA HIS A 12 -1.35 2.25 -13.22
C HIS A 12 -1.21 3.38 -14.25
N ASP A 13 -2.32 3.89 -14.78
CA ASP A 13 -2.32 4.99 -15.74
C ASP A 13 -1.67 6.25 -15.17
N LYS A 14 -1.92 6.54 -13.88
CA LYS A 14 -1.25 7.63 -13.16
C LYS A 14 0.25 7.42 -13.08
N MET A 15 0.70 6.20 -12.78
CA MET A 15 2.13 5.86 -12.73
C MET A 15 2.79 6.06 -14.09
N ILE A 16 2.19 5.57 -15.16
CA ILE A 16 2.70 5.76 -16.53
C ILE A 16 2.81 7.25 -16.87
N ALA A 17 1.81 8.05 -16.52
CA ALA A 17 1.87 9.50 -16.73
C ALA A 17 3.02 10.16 -15.95
N ILE A 18 3.24 9.75 -14.69
CA ILE A 18 4.36 10.26 -13.87
C ILE A 18 5.70 9.86 -14.49
N LEU A 19 5.86 8.60 -14.93
CA LEU A 19 7.11 8.11 -15.52
C LEU A 19 7.44 8.79 -16.87
N LYS A 20 6.44 9.19 -17.65
CA LYS A 20 6.64 10.02 -18.86
C LYS A 20 7.19 11.40 -18.52
N ASP A 21 6.72 12.01 -17.44
CA ASP A 21 7.19 13.33 -16.98
C ASP A 21 8.52 13.23 -16.21
N LYS A 22 8.73 12.15 -15.46
CA LYS A 22 9.90 11.89 -14.63
C LYS A 22 10.53 10.52 -14.95
N PRO A 23 11.21 10.35 -16.09
CA PRO A 23 11.70 9.05 -16.55
C PRO A 23 12.79 8.43 -15.67
N ASN A 24 13.41 9.22 -14.80
CA ASN A 24 14.45 8.73 -13.86
C ASN A 24 13.87 8.00 -12.64
N LEU A 25 12.57 8.11 -12.38
CA LEU A 25 11.94 7.39 -11.28
C LEU A 25 11.85 5.89 -11.57
N LYS A 26 12.04 5.10 -10.54
CA LYS A 26 12.06 3.63 -10.63
C LYS A 26 10.87 3.05 -9.88
N PRO A 27 10.00 2.27 -10.54
CA PRO A 27 8.89 1.59 -9.87
C PRO A 27 9.39 0.43 -9.00
N VAL A 28 8.88 0.37 -7.77
CA VAL A 28 9.19 -0.69 -6.81
C VAL A 28 7.92 -1.14 -6.08
N PHE A 29 7.90 -2.41 -5.69
CA PHE A 29 6.92 -2.94 -4.74
C PHE A 29 7.59 -3.12 -3.38
N ILE A 30 6.96 -2.63 -2.32
CA ILE A 30 7.48 -2.71 -0.96
C ILE A 30 6.42 -3.35 -0.07
N THR A 31 6.85 -4.30 0.75
CA THR A 31 6.04 -4.86 1.83
C THR A 31 6.71 -4.59 3.16
N LEU A 32 5.94 -4.02 4.09
CA LEU A 32 6.34 -3.86 5.49
C LEU A 32 5.45 -4.73 6.36
N THR A 33 6.04 -5.45 7.31
CA THR A 33 5.30 -6.33 8.21
C THR A 33 5.65 -6.02 9.66
N VAL A 34 4.73 -6.37 10.56
CA VAL A 34 5.00 -6.40 11.99
C VAL A 34 4.86 -7.83 12.51
N LYS A 35 5.47 -8.11 13.65
CA LYS A 35 5.37 -9.42 14.31
C LYS A 35 3.90 -9.77 14.57
N ASN A 36 3.55 -11.05 14.46
CA ASN A 36 2.22 -11.57 14.81
C ASN A 36 1.89 -11.30 16.27
N GLY A 37 0.61 -11.19 16.56
CA GLY A 37 0.09 -11.07 17.92
C GLY A 37 -1.37 -11.49 18.02
N ASP A 38 -1.84 -11.70 19.23
CA ASP A 38 -3.20 -12.20 19.46
C ASP A 38 -4.26 -11.10 19.42
N ASP A 39 -3.87 -9.84 19.67
CA ASP A 39 -4.75 -8.67 19.59
C ASP A 39 -4.62 -7.97 18.25
N LEU A 40 -5.70 -8.00 17.47
CA LEU A 40 -5.73 -7.37 16.14
C LEU A 40 -5.57 -5.84 16.21
N LEU A 41 -6.27 -5.18 17.15
CA LEU A 41 -6.24 -3.73 17.23
C LEU A 41 -4.84 -3.25 17.60
N GLU A 42 -4.22 -3.90 18.57
CA GLU A 42 -2.86 -3.60 19.01
C GLU A 42 -1.86 -3.75 17.85
N ARG A 43 -1.92 -4.87 17.11
CA ARG A 43 -1.00 -5.13 15.99
C ARG A 43 -1.24 -4.20 14.81
N PHE A 44 -2.49 -3.90 14.50
CA PHE A 44 -2.83 -2.94 13.44
C PHE A 44 -2.36 -1.52 13.80
N GLU A 45 -2.64 -1.05 15.01
CA GLU A 45 -2.19 0.27 15.45
C GLU A 45 -0.67 0.36 15.56
N HIS A 46 0.00 -0.73 15.93
CA HIS A 46 1.45 -0.79 15.93
C HIS A 46 2.03 -0.59 14.51
N LEU A 47 1.48 -1.29 13.51
CA LEU A 47 1.86 -1.10 12.11
C LEU A 47 1.56 0.32 11.62
N ASP A 48 0.36 0.84 11.88
CA ASP A 48 -0.05 2.17 11.40
C ASP A 48 0.80 3.29 12.02
N ARG A 49 1.02 3.26 13.34
CA ARG A 49 1.89 4.22 14.04
C ARG A 49 3.33 4.15 13.52
N SER A 50 3.87 2.96 13.35
CA SER A 50 5.23 2.77 12.81
C SER A 50 5.37 3.29 11.38
N PHE A 51 4.37 3.03 10.56
CA PHE A 51 4.34 3.58 9.19
C PHE A 51 4.17 5.11 9.19
N GLN A 52 3.41 5.68 10.13
CA GLN A 52 3.31 7.13 10.26
C GLN A 52 4.68 7.75 10.56
N VAL A 53 5.51 7.13 11.40
CA VAL A 53 6.89 7.59 11.68
C VAL A 53 7.72 7.61 10.39
N LEU A 54 7.66 6.57 9.55
CA LEU A 54 8.35 6.57 8.24
C LEU A 54 7.86 7.70 7.33
N LYS A 55 6.54 7.92 7.26
CA LYS A 55 5.94 9.01 6.48
C LYS A 55 6.44 10.38 6.95
N ASP A 56 6.54 10.57 8.26
CA ASP A 56 7.00 11.82 8.85
C ASP A 56 8.49 12.05 8.60
N ARG A 57 9.34 11.03 8.78
CA ARG A 57 10.78 11.08 8.43
C ARG A 57 10.98 11.43 6.96
N ARG A 58 10.24 10.77 6.05
CA ARG A 58 10.27 11.09 4.61
C ARG A 58 9.90 12.55 4.36
N ARG A 59 8.78 13.01 4.93
CA ARG A 59 8.31 14.39 4.77
C ARG A 59 9.36 15.40 5.23
N ASP A 60 9.94 15.16 6.41
CA ASP A 60 10.91 16.07 7.01
C ASP A 60 12.23 16.07 6.24
N SER A 61 12.72 14.91 5.80
CA SER A 61 13.90 14.80 4.96
C SER A 61 13.72 15.56 3.64
N ARG A 62 12.62 15.31 2.92
CA ARG A 62 12.37 15.95 1.61
C ARG A 62 12.10 17.47 1.72
N LYS A 63 11.53 17.94 2.84
CA LYS A 63 11.27 19.38 3.05
C LYS A 63 12.48 20.14 3.57
N LYS A 64 13.26 19.54 4.46
CA LYS A 64 14.34 20.20 5.22
C LYS A 64 15.73 19.84 4.71
N GLY A 65 15.87 18.88 3.79
CA GLY A 65 17.14 18.36 3.27
C GLY A 65 18.02 17.71 4.35
N ARG A 66 17.43 17.25 5.46
CA ARG A 66 18.15 16.61 6.58
C ARG A 66 17.36 15.45 7.17
N GLY A 67 18.05 14.57 7.93
CA GLY A 67 17.43 13.39 8.52
C GLY A 67 17.05 12.37 7.44
N PHE A 68 17.98 12.11 6.51
CA PHE A 68 17.79 11.13 5.44
C PHE A 68 17.47 9.75 6.00
N CYS A 69 16.54 9.06 5.37
CA CYS A 69 16.23 7.65 5.57
C CYS A 69 15.94 7.00 4.21
N GLU A 70 15.98 5.68 4.12
CA GLU A 70 15.72 4.97 2.86
C GLU A 70 14.34 5.30 2.29
N PHE A 71 13.34 5.46 3.17
CA PHE A 71 11.99 5.85 2.78
C PHE A 71 11.91 7.27 2.18
N SER A 72 12.90 8.12 2.40
CA SER A 72 13.01 9.47 1.79
C SER A 72 13.19 9.45 0.28
N LYS A 73 13.70 8.34 -0.28
CA LYS A 73 13.85 8.12 -1.72
C LYS A 73 12.51 8.00 -2.46
N ILE A 74 11.41 7.78 -1.76
CA ILE A 74 10.08 7.64 -2.35
C ILE A 74 9.56 9.01 -2.81
N ASP A 75 9.39 9.23 -4.10
CA ASP A 75 8.71 10.41 -4.67
C ASP A 75 7.19 10.35 -4.38
N GLY A 76 6.59 9.21 -4.60
CA GLY A 76 5.19 8.95 -4.27
C GLY A 76 4.89 7.46 -4.19
N CYS A 77 3.81 7.11 -3.51
CA CYS A 77 3.30 5.74 -3.48
C CYS A 77 1.79 5.68 -3.27
N VAL A 78 1.20 4.56 -3.66
CA VAL A 78 -0.10 4.08 -3.21
C VAL A 78 0.12 2.84 -2.34
N TYR A 79 -0.62 2.73 -1.26
CA TYR A 79 -0.48 1.64 -0.30
C TYR A 79 -1.81 1.13 0.22
N SER A 80 -1.80 -0.12 0.69
CA SER A 80 -2.91 -0.72 1.43
C SER A 80 -2.41 -1.56 2.61
N TYR A 81 -3.23 -1.63 3.64
CA TYR A 81 -3.07 -2.60 4.72
C TYR A 81 -3.77 -3.90 4.32
N GLU A 82 -3.11 -5.01 4.56
CA GLU A 82 -3.65 -6.35 4.46
C GLU A 82 -3.59 -7.01 5.84
N ILE A 83 -4.66 -7.69 6.24
CA ILE A 83 -4.77 -8.35 7.53
C ILE A 83 -5.05 -9.82 7.31
N THR A 84 -4.22 -10.66 7.91
CA THR A 84 -4.35 -12.12 7.85
C THR A 84 -4.27 -12.73 9.24
N ASN A 85 -4.92 -13.88 9.42
CA ASN A 85 -4.75 -14.76 10.58
C ASN A 85 -4.86 -16.22 10.11
N LYS A 86 -3.73 -16.91 10.09
CA LYS A 86 -3.62 -18.32 9.66
C LYS A 86 -3.49 -19.29 10.84
N GLY A 87 -4.00 -18.90 12.02
CA GLY A 87 -3.91 -19.69 13.26
C GLY A 87 -2.67 -19.39 14.12
N ASN A 88 -1.79 -18.47 13.67
CA ASN A 88 -0.58 -18.04 14.39
C ASN A 88 -0.69 -16.59 14.91
N GLY A 89 -1.92 -16.13 15.19
CA GLY A 89 -2.20 -14.75 15.55
C GLY A 89 -2.40 -13.82 14.35
N TRP A 90 -2.74 -12.58 14.63
CA TRP A 90 -2.96 -11.54 13.64
C TRP A 90 -1.66 -11.04 13.04
N HIS A 91 -1.62 -10.97 11.73
CA HIS A 91 -0.45 -10.57 10.97
C HIS A 91 -0.81 -9.48 9.95
N PRO A 92 -0.85 -8.22 10.37
CA PRO A 92 -1.06 -7.11 9.45
C PRO A 92 0.18 -6.82 8.63
N HIS A 93 -0.05 -6.55 7.34
CA HIS A 93 0.96 -6.14 6.37
C HIS A 93 0.61 -4.80 5.76
N LEU A 94 1.60 -4.13 5.22
CA LEU A 94 1.42 -2.97 4.39
C LEU A 94 2.10 -3.22 3.05
N HIS A 95 1.33 -3.20 1.97
CA HIS A 95 1.81 -3.31 0.60
C HIS A 95 1.77 -1.96 -0.08
N MET A 96 2.79 -1.64 -0.87
CA MET A 96 2.81 -0.40 -1.63
C MET A 96 3.48 -0.55 -2.99
N VAL A 97 2.93 0.14 -3.98
CA VAL A 97 3.63 0.48 -5.22
C VAL A 97 4.17 1.88 -5.07
N ALA A 98 5.47 2.05 -5.22
CA ALA A 98 6.16 3.31 -5.04
C ALA A 98 7.02 3.66 -6.25
N LEU A 99 7.19 4.96 -6.49
CA LEU A 99 8.18 5.52 -7.38
C LEU A 99 9.32 6.11 -6.56
N VAL A 100 10.56 5.70 -6.85
CA VAL A 100 11.74 6.07 -6.08
C VAL A 100 12.76 6.81 -6.93
N ASP A 101 13.41 7.81 -6.34
CA ASP A 101 14.48 8.58 -6.98
C ASP A 101 15.73 7.72 -7.19
N ASP A 102 16.01 6.81 -6.24
CA ASP A 102 17.11 5.87 -6.27
C ASP A 102 16.69 4.54 -5.64
N TRP A 103 17.48 3.48 -5.89
CA TRP A 103 17.20 2.16 -5.36
C TRP A 103 17.17 2.16 -3.83
N ILE A 104 16.13 1.55 -3.26
CA ILE A 104 16.01 1.36 -1.81
C ILE A 104 16.89 0.18 -1.38
N ASP A 105 17.81 0.45 -0.49
CA ASP A 105 18.60 -0.58 0.17
C ASP A 105 17.71 -1.31 1.20
N ARG A 106 17.41 -2.58 0.89
CA ARG A 106 16.53 -3.41 1.72
C ARG A 106 17.06 -3.60 3.15
N GLU A 107 18.36 -3.75 3.30
CA GLU A 107 18.97 -3.98 4.63
C GLU A 107 18.88 -2.71 5.49
N LYS A 108 19.18 -1.55 4.91
CA LYS A 108 19.03 -0.27 5.61
C LYS A 108 17.57 0.00 5.97
N LEU A 109 16.64 -0.22 5.04
CA LEU A 109 15.22 -0.07 5.34
C LEU A 109 14.75 -1.05 6.43
N SER A 110 15.24 -2.29 6.44
CA SER A 110 14.96 -3.28 7.49
C SER A 110 15.45 -2.80 8.86
N ASN A 111 16.67 -2.25 8.92
CA ASN A 111 17.24 -1.70 10.15
C ASN A 111 16.46 -0.46 10.64
N GLU A 112 16.06 0.42 9.72
CA GLU A 112 15.20 1.57 10.04
C GLU A 112 13.84 1.12 10.57
N TRP A 113 13.23 0.10 9.93
CA TRP A 113 11.96 -0.47 10.33
C TRP A 113 12.03 -1.11 11.71
N LYS A 114 13.09 -1.90 11.97
CA LYS A 114 13.37 -2.48 13.29
C LYS A 114 13.54 -1.41 14.37
N ALA A 115 14.25 -0.34 14.07
CA ALA A 115 14.45 0.76 15.03
C ALA A 115 13.14 1.51 15.35
N ILE A 116 12.17 1.52 14.45
CA ILE A 116 10.87 2.16 14.65
C ILE A 116 9.92 1.23 15.40
N THR A 117 9.82 -0.02 14.97
CA THR A 117 8.88 -0.99 15.53
C THR A 117 9.38 -1.60 16.84
N GLY A 118 10.68 -1.73 17.02
CA GLY A 118 11.31 -2.42 18.14
C GLY A 118 11.31 -3.95 18.03
N ASP A 119 10.32 -4.53 17.36
CA ASP A 119 10.08 -5.98 17.31
C ASP A 119 10.08 -6.58 15.90
N SER A 120 10.09 -5.75 14.86
CA SER A 120 9.84 -6.20 13.48
C SER A 120 10.90 -5.65 12.51
N PHE A 121 11.43 -6.52 11.68
CA PHE A 121 12.52 -6.19 10.74
C PHE A 121 12.29 -6.74 9.33
N ILE A 122 11.18 -7.45 9.11
CA ILE A 122 10.91 -8.06 7.79
C ILE A 122 10.37 -6.99 6.86
N VAL A 123 11.16 -6.70 5.83
CA VAL A 123 10.78 -5.87 4.70
C VAL A 123 11.12 -6.59 3.41
N ASP A 124 10.25 -6.44 2.41
CA ASP A 124 10.53 -6.88 1.05
C ASP A 124 10.55 -5.68 0.12
N VAL A 125 11.51 -5.64 -0.79
CA VAL A 125 11.64 -4.59 -1.81
C VAL A 125 11.94 -5.26 -3.14
N ARG A 126 11.01 -5.14 -4.09
CA ARG A 126 11.12 -5.72 -5.43
C ARG A 126 11.04 -4.63 -6.48
N ARG A 127 11.86 -4.73 -7.52
CA ARG A 127 11.68 -3.92 -8.73
C ARG A 127 10.42 -4.36 -9.44
N LEU A 128 9.78 -3.41 -10.09
CA LEU A 128 8.65 -3.70 -10.97
C LEU A 128 9.08 -3.53 -12.42
N LYS A 129 8.57 -4.41 -13.29
CA LYS A 129 8.77 -4.37 -14.74
C LYS A 129 7.55 -3.85 -15.47
N PRO A 130 7.80 -3.12 -16.57
CA PRO A 130 6.74 -2.86 -17.53
C PRO A 130 6.31 -4.15 -18.23
N THR A 131 5.01 -4.28 -18.48
CA THR A 131 4.48 -5.29 -19.41
C THR A 131 4.86 -4.95 -20.84
N LYS A 132 4.59 -5.89 -21.80
CA LYS A 132 4.73 -5.58 -23.23
C LYS A 132 3.86 -4.38 -23.65
N ALA A 133 2.67 -4.24 -23.06
CA ALA A 133 1.80 -3.09 -23.30
C ALA A 133 2.41 -1.78 -22.78
N ASP A 134 3.03 -1.81 -21.59
CA ASP A 134 3.72 -0.64 -21.04
C ASP A 134 4.96 -0.25 -21.86
N LEU A 135 5.71 -1.23 -22.36
CA LEU A 135 6.86 -1.01 -23.26
C LEU A 135 6.47 -0.31 -24.56
N SER A 136 5.28 -0.60 -25.10
CA SER A 136 4.75 0.11 -26.27
C SER A 136 4.52 1.60 -26.01
N LEU A 137 4.44 2.01 -24.74
CA LEU A 137 4.33 3.39 -24.29
C LEU A 137 5.69 4.08 -24.04
N ASN A 138 6.81 3.41 -24.40
CA ASN A 138 8.19 3.86 -24.18
C ASN A 138 8.53 4.10 -22.69
N VAL A 139 8.08 3.21 -21.81
CA VAL A 139 8.33 3.29 -20.37
C VAL A 139 9.01 2.01 -19.88
N GLY A 140 10.27 2.11 -19.51
CA GLY A 140 11.03 1.08 -18.78
C GLY A 140 11.98 0.22 -19.60
N GLU A 141 12.98 -0.38 -18.93
CA GLU A 141 13.98 -1.31 -19.48
C GLU A 141 13.75 -2.73 -18.96
N GLN A 142 14.12 -3.76 -19.73
CA GLN A 142 13.98 -5.17 -19.35
C GLN A 142 15.07 -5.64 -18.40
N SER A 143 14.72 -6.29 -17.30
CA SER A 143 15.64 -7.02 -16.41
C SER A 143 14.93 -8.21 -15.72
N SER A 144 15.66 -9.25 -15.36
CA SER A 144 15.11 -10.52 -14.84
C SER A 144 14.94 -10.53 -13.31
N ASN A 145 13.85 -11.03 -12.75
CA ASN A 145 13.40 -11.14 -11.33
C ASN A 145 12.48 -10.04 -10.82
N GLU A 146 11.39 -9.77 -11.54
CA GLU A 146 10.56 -8.61 -11.23
C GLU A 146 9.09 -8.90 -11.48
N GLY A 147 8.20 -8.30 -10.66
CA GLY A 147 6.76 -8.34 -10.83
C GLY A 147 6.27 -7.34 -11.88
N ASP A 148 5.14 -7.65 -12.50
CA ASP A 148 4.45 -6.79 -13.45
C ASP A 148 3.82 -5.57 -12.73
N TYR A 149 3.74 -4.41 -13.39
CA TYR A 149 3.10 -3.21 -12.88
C TYR A 149 1.65 -3.44 -12.49
N MET A 150 0.87 -4.05 -13.40
CA MET A 150 -0.55 -4.29 -13.14
C MET A 150 -0.76 -5.30 -12.03
N GLU A 151 0.05 -6.37 -11.98
CA GLU A 151 0.02 -7.36 -10.90
C GLU A 151 0.29 -6.72 -9.55
N ALA A 152 1.28 -5.82 -9.47
CA ALA A 152 1.62 -5.10 -8.25
C ALA A 152 0.46 -4.19 -7.78
N PHE A 153 -0.20 -3.46 -8.69
CA PHE A 153 -1.38 -2.67 -8.32
C PHE A 153 -2.55 -3.55 -7.90
N MET A 154 -2.76 -4.68 -8.58
CA MET A 154 -3.78 -5.63 -8.17
C MET A 154 -3.50 -6.18 -6.77
N GLU A 155 -2.23 -6.43 -6.41
CA GLU A 155 -1.87 -6.86 -5.06
C GLU A 155 -2.18 -5.79 -4.02
N VAL A 156 -1.89 -4.52 -4.30
CA VAL A 156 -2.23 -3.39 -3.40
C VAL A 156 -3.74 -3.23 -3.23
N PHE A 157 -4.53 -3.48 -4.27
CA PHE A 157 -5.99 -3.28 -4.22
C PHE A 157 -6.79 -4.55 -3.95
N LYS A 158 -6.14 -5.71 -3.75
CA LYS A 158 -6.79 -6.88 -3.18
C LYS A 158 -7.49 -6.51 -1.86
N TYR A 159 -8.42 -7.34 -1.49
CA TYR A 159 -9.17 -7.13 -0.26
C TYR A 159 -8.23 -6.99 0.95
N ALA A 160 -8.43 -5.95 1.74
CA ALA A 160 -7.69 -5.71 2.99
C ALA A 160 -7.83 -6.87 3.99
N LEU A 161 -8.91 -7.65 3.87
CA LEU A 161 -9.15 -8.89 4.59
C LEU A 161 -9.08 -10.04 3.58
N LYS A 162 -8.11 -10.94 3.73
CA LYS A 162 -8.04 -12.18 2.94
C LYS A 162 -9.02 -13.22 3.50
N PHE A 163 -10.29 -13.10 3.10
CA PHE A 163 -11.35 -14.02 3.54
C PHE A 163 -11.05 -15.50 3.28
N SER A 164 -10.28 -15.81 2.23
CA SER A 164 -9.86 -17.18 1.92
C SER A 164 -8.94 -17.81 2.96
N ASP A 165 -8.25 -17.00 3.75
CA ASP A 165 -7.20 -17.42 4.67
C ASP A 165 -7.62 -17.31 6.15
N MET A 166 -8.89 -16.95 6.42
CA MET A 166 -9.40 -16.72 7.78
C MET A 166 -10.70 -17.49 8.05
N SER A 167 -10.92 -17.86 9.30
CA SER A 167 -12.22 -18.38 9.74
C SER A 167 -13.28 -17.27 9.74
N PHE A 168 -14.57 -17.68 9.73
CA PHE A 168 -15.68 -16.71 9.78
C PHE A 168 -15.62 -15.83 11.04
N GLU A 169 -15.25 -16.40 12.18
CA GLU A 169 -15.09 -15.68 13.45
C GLU A 169 -14.01 -14.61 13.36
N ASN A 170 -12.88 -14.93 12.72
CA ASN A 170 -11.79 -13.97 12.51
C ASN A 170 -12.19 -12.85 11.55
N ILE A 171 -12.94 -13.15 10.51
CA ILE A 171 -13.48 -12.14 9.58
C ILE A 171 -14.41 -11.18 10.34
N TRP A 172 -15.33 -11.72 11.14
CA TRP A 172 -16.25 -10.93 11.94
C TRP A 172 -15.50 -10.04 12.94
N LEU A 173 -14.59 -10.62 13.71
CA LEU A 173 -13.76 -9.89 14.67
C LEU A 173 -12.95 -8.77 14.00
N ALA A 174 -12.37 -9.03 12.83
CA ALA A 174 -11.63 -8.01 12.07
C ALA A 174 -12.56 -6.87 11.62
N HIS A 175 -13.76 -7.18 11.18
CA HIS A 175 -14.74 -6.17 10.79
C HIS A 175 -15.15 -5.29 11.97
N GLU A 176 -15.49 -5.88 13.12
CA GLU A 176 -15.84 -5.15 14.34
C GLU A 176 -14.67 -4.27 14.82
N THR A 177 -13.48 -4.85 14.93
CA THR A 177 -12.28 -4.17 15.44
C THR A 177 -11.86 -2.98 14.59
N LEU A 178 -11.99 -3.11 13.27
CA LEU A 178 -11.59 -2.06 12.32
C LEU A 178 -12.73 -1.10 11.97
N THR A 179 -13.86 -1.21 12.65
CA THR A 179 -14.99 -0.30 12.49
C THR A 179 -15.01 0.69 13.65
N LYS A 180 -15.09 1.98 13.33
CA LYS A 180 -15.21 3.07 14.33
C LYS A 180 -16.55 3.73 14.22
N GLU A 181 -17.17 4.00 15.36
CA GLU A 181 -18.34 4.87 15.44
C GLU A 181 -17.87 6.32 15.59
N THR A 182 -18.47 7.19 14.80
CA THR A 182 -18.23 8.63 14.89
C THR A 182 -19.56 9.33 15.06
N THR A 183 -19.66 10.19 16.08
CA THR A 183 -20.84 11.03 16.27
C THR A 183 -20.67 12.29 15.45
N ALA A 184 -21.59 12.54 14.52
CA ALA A 184 -21.65 13.77 13.75
C ALA A 184 -22.13 14.95 14.61
N SER A 185 -21.91 16.18 14.14
CA SER A 185 -22.34 17.40 14.85
C SER A 185 -23.86 17.51 15.08
N ASP A 186 -24.65 16.76 14.32
CA ASP A 186 -26.12 16.65 14.46
C ASP A 186 -26.56 15.57 15.46
N GLY A 187 -25.60 14.92 16.16
CA GLY A 187 -25.85 13.83 17.11
C GLY A 187 -26.06 12.45 16.47
N SER A 188 -26.05 12.34 15.14
CA SER A 188 -26.14 11.05 14.46
C SER A 188 -24.87 10.23 14.63
N VAL A 189 -25.01 8.92 14.92
CA VAL A 189 -23.88 7.97 14.98
C VAL A 189 -23.68 7.39 13.60
N LYS A 190 -22.46 7.56 13.06
CA LYS A 190 -22.04 6.95 11.79
C LYS A 190 -20.96 5.92 12.05
N THR A 191 -21.22 4.71 11.64
CA THR A 191 -20.26 3.61 11.68
C THR A 191 -19.41 3.63 10.40
N ARG A 192 -18.11 3.68 10.54
CA ARG A 192 -17.18 3.72 9.41
C ARG A 192 -15.98 2.82 9.65
N MET A 193 -15.67 1.98 8.66
CA MET A 193 -14.42 1.21 8.67
C MET A 193 -13.20 2.14 8.60
N ILE A 194 -12.14 1.79 9.34
CA ILE A 194 -10.84 2.46 9.26
C ILE A 194 -10.35 2.46 7.81
N ARG A 195 -9.72 3.54 7.41
CA ARG A 195 -9.20 3.66 6.04
C ARG A 195 -7.97 2.79 5.86
N LEU A 196 -8.12 1.71 5.11
CA LEU A 196 -7.07 0.71 4.86
C LEU A 196 -6.23 0.99 3.61
N GLN A 197 -6.45 2.10 2.91
CA GLN A 197 -5.71 2.49 1.71
C GLN A 197 -5.36 3.98 1.75
N GLY A 198 -4.25 4.35 1.12
CA GLY A 198 -3.85 5.73 1.04
C GLY A 198 -2.77 5.99 -0.01
N THR A 199 -2.41 7.27 -0.16
CA THR A 199 -1.41 7.73 -1.13
C THR A 199 -0.47 8.75 -0.51
N ILE A 200 0.75 8.82 -1.05
CA ILE A 200 1.77 9.79 -0.68
C ILE A 200 2.34 10.41 -1.96
N GLY A 201 2.73 11.69 -1.90
CA GLY A 201 3.48 12.37 -2.96
C GLY A 201 2.75 12.42 -4.29
N SER A 202 3.42 12.05 -5.36
CA SER A 202 2.94 12.15 -6.75
C SER A 202 1.71 11.29 -7.07
N PHE A 203 1.38 10.29 -6.26
CA PHE A 203 0.17 9.49 -6.41
C PHE A 203 -1.09 10.13 -5.82
N ARG A 204 -1.00 11.30 -5.19
CA ARG A 204 -2.19 11.99 -4.68
C ARG A 204 -3.10 12.47 -5.81
N GLY A 205 -4.40 12.59 -5.51
CA GLY A 205 -5.39 13.17 -6.41
C GLY A 205 -5.87 12.26 -7.55
N VAL A 206 -5.57 10.98 -7.52
CA VAL A 206 -6.16 10.01 -8.46
C VAL A 206 -7.67 9.93 -8.21
N LYS A 207 -8.45 10.21 -9.26
CA LYS A 207 -9.90 10.03 -9.25
C LYS A 207 -10.20 8.63 -9.76
N VAL A 208 -10.74 7.79 -8.91
CA VAL A 208 -11.28 6.49 -9.31
C VAL A 208 -12.75 6.69 -9.66
N PRO A 209 -13.23 6.23 -10.82
CA PRO A 209 -14.63 6.35 -11.18
C PRO A 209 -15.55 5.72 -10.12
N GLU A 210 -16.43 6.49 -9.52
CA GLU A 210 -17.33 6.02 -8.44
C GLU A 210 -18.46 5.13 -8.97
N LYS A 211 -18.88 5.34 -10.21
CA LYS A 211 -19.95 4.57 -10.82
C LYS A 211 -19.41 3.23 -11.34
N LEU A 212 -19.81 2.16 -10.68
CA LEU A 212 -20.00 0.86 -11.32
C LEU A 212 -21.21 1.05 -12.25
N THR A 213 -21.00 1.50 -13.47
CA THR A 213 -22.03 1.31 -14.49
C THR A 213 -22.06 -0.18 -14.75
N ASP A 214 -23.05 -0.85 -14.17
CA ASP A 214 -23.52 -2.14 -14.67
C ASP A 214 -24.13 -1.84 -16.04
N GLU A 215 -23.30 -1.86 -17.09
CA GLU A 215 -23.84 -2.01 -18.41
C GLU A 215 -24.44 -3.41 -18.47
N PRO A 216 -25.73 -3.56 -18.87
CA PRO A 216 -26.31 -4.88 -19.05
C PRO A 216 -25.41 -5.67 -20.02
N ILE A 217 -25.10 -6.91 -19.70
CA ILE A 217 -24.51 -7.85 -20.64
C ILE A 217 -25.58 -8.02 -21.70
N GLU A 218 -25.37 -7.46 -22.89
CA GLU A 218 -26.19 -7.78 -24.05
C GLU A 218 -25.98 -9.27 -24.37
N ASP A 219 -27.06 -10.07 -24.31
CA ASP A 219 -27.13 -11.50 -24.67
C ASP A 219 -26.86 -11.72 -26.18
#